data_62df2a03b0bc23400db174da1ce35ad1
#
_entry.id   62df2a03b0bc23400db174da1ce35ad1
#
_cell.length_a   1.000
_cell.length_b   1.000
_cell.length_c   1.000
_cell.angle_alpha   90.00
_cell.angle_beta   90.00
_cell.angle_gamma   90.00
#
_symmetry.space_group_name_H-M   'P 1'
#
loop_
_entity.id
_entity.type
_entity.pdbx_description
1 polymer ?
#
loop_
_entity_poly.entity_id
_entity_poly.type
_entity_poly.pdbx_seq_one_letter_code
_entity_poly.pdbx_strand_id
1 'polypeptide(L)'
;MKKAFVVSLEIAHSSVTEIADVVLPVAAVTEKYGTFINWEGRQRTFAAAVGDSLNRSDVRILSALADAMGESIMLGTVTAAAREFAQLGKWDGARPPFTSITAASSHKVSGNEAIITSWRRLLDEGTLQAGEDNLAGTRRPTIAVISPQRAAALGVQSGDQLRISNSHGSITLAALVEDIHDDAVWLPRNSIGSTPLQTLNAVHGDLVTVVKA
;
A
#
# COMPACT_ATOMS: atom_id res chain seq x y z
N MET A 1 3.58 -0.05 17.97
CA MET A 1 5.03 0.05 17.91
C MET A 1 5.65 0.88 19.06
N LYS A 2 4.98 1.87 19.64
CA LYS A 2 5.52 2.74 20.73
C LYS A 2 6.08 2.01 21.99
N LYS A 3 5.90 0.71 22.13
CA LYS A 3 6.40 -0.10 23.27
C LYS A 3 7.57 -1.00 22.91
N ALA A 4 8.08 -0.96 21.69
CA ALA A 4 9.19 -1.77 21.22
C ALA A 4 10.34 -0.85 20.80
N PHE A 5 11.58 -1.32 20.98
CA PHE A 5 12.73 -0.69 20.35
C PHE A 5 12.71 -1.04 18.86
N VAL A 6 12.65 -0.02 18.00
CA VAL A 6 12.43 -0.17 16.57
C VAL A 6 13.70 0.17 15.80
N VAL A 7 14.21 -0.80 15.07
CA VAL A 7 15.28 -0.60 14.09
C VAL A 7 14.67 -0.69 12.69
N SER A 8 14.83 0.36 11.89
CA SER A 8 14.32 0.42 10.53
C SER A 8 15.46 0.35 9.52
N LEU A 9 15.33 -0.53 8.52
CA LEU A 9 16.21 -0.59 7.36
C LEU A 9 15.43 0.00 6.18
N GLU A 10 15.81 1.21 5.74
CA GLU A 10 15.04 1.99 4.77
C GLU A 10 15.92 2.68 3.73
N ILE A 11 15.36 2.89 2.55
CA ILE A 11 16.00 3.66 1.47
C ILE A 11 15.55 5.13 1.42
N ALA A 12 14.47 5.47 2.12
CA ALA A 12 13.90 6.82 2.17
C ALA A 12 13.17 7.04 3.50
N HIS A 13 12.91 8.31 3.82
CA HIS A 13 12.08 8.64 4.97
C HIS A 13 10.65 8.10 4.81
N SER A 14 10.12 7.54 5.88
CA SER A 14 8.78 6.94 5.94
C SER A 14 8.16 7.15 7.33
N SER A 15 6.87 6.86 7.45
CA SER A 15 6.19 6.87 8.76
C SER A 15 6.78 5.86 9.76
N VAL A 16 7.55 4.88 9.29
CA VAL A 16 8.30 3.96 10.16
C VAL A 16 9.58 4.61 10.64
N THR A 17 10.33 5.28 9.76
CA THR A 17 11.56 5.97 10.16
C THR A 17 11.32 7.12 11.15
N GLU A 18 10.14 7.77 11.10
CA GLU A 18 9.74 8.83 12.04
C GLU A 18 9.58 8.34 13.48
N ILE A 19 9.28 7.07 13.68
CA ILE A 19 9.08 6.45 15.01
C ILE A 19 10.17 5.46 15.39
N ALA A 20 11.13 5.22 14.50
CA ALA A 20 12.24 4.31 14.75
C ALA A 20 13.25 4.90 15.72
N ASP A 21 13.78 4.06 16.61
CA ASP A 21 14.88 4.43 17.53
C ASP A 21 16.21 4.47 16.78
N VAL A 22 16.36 3.62 15.74
CA VAL A 22 17.54 3.57 14.88
C VAL A 22 17.09 3.39 13.43
N VAL A 23 17.67 4.17 12.53
CA VAL A 23 17.48 4.03 11.07
C VAL A 23 18.82 3.67 10.45
N LEU A 24 18.84 2.55 9.72
CA LEU A 24 20.02 2.07 8.97
C LEU A 24 19.73 2.19 7.47
N PRO A 25 20.43 3.09 6.74
CA PRO A 25 20.25 3.22 5.29
C PRO A 25 20.67 1.94 4.57
N VAL A 26 19.82 1.47 3.64
CA VAL A 26 20.10 0.27 2.84
C VAL A 26 20.19 0.62 1.35
N ALA A 27 20.89 -0.25 0.61
CA ALA A 27 20.97 -0.17 -0.84
C ALA A 27 19.58 -0.32 -1.47
N ALA A 28 19.26 0.53 -2.45
CA ALA A 28 18.08 0.37 -3.28
C ALA A 28 18.15 -0.95 -4.08
N VAL A 29 17.00 -1.40 -4.61
CA VAL A 29 16.95 -2.64 -5.40
C VAL A 29 17.87 -2.60 -6.62
N THR A 30 18.10 -1.42 -7.19
CA THR A 30 19.03 -1.20 -8.32
C THR A 30 20.51 -1.25 -7.94
N GLU A 31 20.84 -1.16 -6.65
CA GLU A 31 22.20 -1.10 -6.12
C GLU A 31 22.65 -2.41 -5.47
N LYS A 32 21.79 -3.43 -5.47
CA LYS A 32 22.06 -4.73 -4.82
C LYS A 32 21.68 -5.90 -5.70
N TYR A 33 22.19 -7.06 -5.32
CA TYR A 33 21.81 -8.36 -5.89
C TYR A 33 20.72 -8.98 -5.03
N GLY A 34 19.85 -9.79 -5.63
CA GLY A 34 18.81 -10.48 -4.88
C GLY A 34 18.01 -11.46 -5.71
N THR A 35 16.92 -11.91 -5.13
CA THR A 35 15.96 -12.80 -5.77
C THR A 35 14.55 -12.32 -5.47
N PHE A 36 13.78 -12.05 -6.52
CA PHE A 36 12.34 -11.86 -6.39
C PHE A 36 11.63 -13.21 -6.39
N ILE A 37 10.61 -13.31 -5.55
CA ILE A 37 9.69 -14.46 -5.53
C ILE A 37 8.30 -13.91 -5.85
N ASN A 38 7.66 -14.44 -6.89
CA ASN A 38 6.30 -14.05 -7.25
C ASN A 38 5.25 -14.81 -6.40
N TRP A 39 3.98 -14.49 -6.58
CA TRP A 39 2.87 -15.13 -5.87
C TRP A 39 2.74 -16.65 -6.13
N GLU A 40 3.29 -17.15 -7.23
CA GLU A 40 3.37 -18.59 -7.54
C GLU A 40 4.58 -19.29 -6.89
N GLY A 41 5.44 -18.56 -6.16
CA GLY A 41 6.68 -19.09 -5.59
C GLY A 41 7.85 -19.21 -6.60
N ARG A 42 7.72 -18.64 -7.81
CA ARG A 42 8.79 -18.66 -8.80
C ARG A 42 9.88 -17.65 -8.43
N GLN A 43 11.09 -18.13 -8.36
CA GLN A 43 12.28 -17.34 -8.07
C GLN A 43 12.88 -16.76 -9.35
N ARG A 44 13.28 -15.49 -9.31
CA ARG A 44 14.04 -14.80 -10.35
C ARG A 44 15.13 -13.96 -9.71
N THR A 45 16.36 -14.29 -10.05
CA THR A 45 17.52 -13.52 -9.60
C THR A 45 17.64 -12.21 -10.37
N PHE A 46 18.17 -11.19 -9.71
CA PHE A 46 18.51 -9.91 -10.32
C PHE A 46 19.89 -9.47 -9.87
N ALA A 47 20.57 -8.72 -10.73
CA ALA A 47 21.87 -8.12 -10.46
C ALA A 47 21.72 -6.62 -10.18
N ALA A 48 22.73 -6.05 -9.50
CA ALA A 48 22.81 -4.60 -9.35
C ALA A 48 22.96 -3.94 -10.74
N ALA A 49 22.14 -2.94 -10.99
CA ALA A 49 22.22 -2.09 -12.18
C ALA A 49 23.19 -0.92 -11.97
N VAL A 50 23.37 -0.50 -10.72
CA VAL A 50 24.29 0.56 -10.29
C VAL A 50 25.41 -0.08 -9.50
N GLY A 51 26.64 -0.10 -10.07
CA GLY A 51 27.77 -0.87 -9.51
C GLY A 51 28.55 -0.19 -8.39
N ASP A 52 28.54 1.14 -8.36
CA ASP A 52 29.43 1.92 -7.48
C ASP A 52 28.74 2.53 -6.25
N SER A 53 27.64 1.90 -5.81
CA SER A 53 26.95 2.36 -4.63
C SER A 53 27.76 2.08 -3.34
N LEU A 54 27.83 3.07 -2.47
CA LEU A 54 28.39 2.95 -1.12
C LEU A 54 27.40 2.32 -0.14
N ASN A 55 26.14 2.19 -0.53
CA ASN A 55 25.08 1.63 0.29
C ASN A 55 25.28 0.12 0.46
N ARG A 56 24.96 -0.39 1.64
CA ARG A 56 25.05 -1.82 1.95
C ARG A 56 23.70 -2.50 1.75
N SER A 57 23.70 -3.73 1.25
CA SER A 57 22.50 -4.54 1.21
C SER A 57 22.03 -4.91 2.62
N ASP A 58 20.74 -5.21 2.76
CA ASP A 58 20.11 -5.62 4.01
C ASP A 58 20.86 -6.76 4.69
N VAL A 59 21.24 -7.79 3.91
CA VAL A 59 22.03 -8.94 4.40
C VAL A 59 23.37 -8.50 5.00
N ARG A 60 24.07 -7.56 4.36
CA ARG A 60 25.36 -7.06 4.88
C ARG A 60 25.23 -6.20 6.13
N ILE A 61 24.12 -5.46 6.24
CA ILE A 61 23.83 -4.67 7.45
C ILE A 61 23.52 -5.61 8.61
N LEU A 62 22.66 -6.61 8.39
CA LEU A 62 22.30 -7.59 9.41
C LEU A 62 23.53 -8.41 9.86
N SER A 63 24.40 -8.79 8.92
CA SER A 63 25.66 -9.46 9.26
C SER A 63 26.56 -8.58 10.10
N ALA A 64 26.75 -7.32 9.71
CA ALA A 64 27.57 -6.37 10.48
C ALA A 64 26.99 -6.07 11.86
N LEU A 65 25.66 -6.05 12.00
CA LEU A 65 25.00 -5.89 13.29
C LEU A 65 25.25 -7.11 14.19
N ALA A 66 25.13 -8.32 13.64
CA ALA A 66 25.42 -9.54 14.39
C ALA A 66 26.89 -9.60 14.85
N ASP A 67 27.83 -9.26 13.95
CA ASP A 67 29.26 -9.18 14.27
C ASP A 67 29.52 -8.16 15.40
N ALA A 68 28.86 -7.01 15.40
CA ALA A 68 28.96 -6.01 16.44
C ALA A 68 28.37 -6.47 17.79
N MET A 69 27.45 -7.40 17.76
CA MET A 69 26.87 -8.06 18.95
C MET A 69 27.73 -9.25 19.46
N GLY A 70 28.82 -9.57 18.78
CA GLY A 70 29.70 -10.69 19.13
C GLY A 70 29.21 -12.04 18.57
N GLU A 71 28.21 -12.01 17.67
CA GLU A 71 27.64 -13.20 17.04
C GLU A 71 27.93 -13.19 15.54
N SER A 72 28.11 -14.34 14.94
CA SER A 72 28.28 -14.45 13.48
C SER A 72 27.13 -15.25 12.86
N ILE A 73 26.39 -14.62 11.94
CA ILE A 73 25.35 -15.29 11.19
C ILE A 73 25.88 -15.88 9.86
N MET A 74 27.15 -15.65 9.53
CA MET A 74 27.84 -16.15 8.33
C MET A 74 27.13 -15.84 7.00
N LEU A 75 26.25 -14.83 6.96
CA LEU A 75 25.44 -14.44 5.79
C LEU A 75 25.97 -13.17 5.11
N GLY A 76 27.27 -12.91 5.13
CA GLY A 76 27.88 -11.70 4.58
C GLY A 76 27.70 -11.49 3.07
N THR A 77 27.16 -12.47 2.33
CA THR A 77 26.89 -12.35 0.91
C THR A 77 25.51 -12.87 0.54
N VAL A 78 24.94 -12.32 -0.53
CA VAL A 78 23.66 -12.78 -1.09
C VAL A 78 23.72 -14.26 -1.51
N THR A 79 24.87 -14.71 -2.01
CA THR A 79 25.07 -16.12 -2.40
C THR A 79 25.04 -17.05 -1.18
N ALA A 80 25.61 -16.63 -0.04
CA ALA A 80 25.57 -17.42 1.19
C ALA A 80 24.13 -17.51 1.71
N ALA A 81 23.42 -16.40 1.76
CA ALA A 81 22.00 -16.36 2.17
C ALA A 81 21.11 -17.20 1.23
N ALA A 82 21.32 -17.12 -0.08
CA ALA A 82 20.56 -17.93 -1.05
C ALA A 82 20.82 -19.44 -0.90
N ARG A 83 22.07 -19.81 -0.57
CA ARG A 83 22.43 -21.21 -0.33
C ARG A 83 21.77 -21.75 0.94
N GLU A 84 21.79 -21.00 2.02
CA GLU A 84 21.13 -21.37 3.27
C GLU A 84 19.61 -21.45 3.08
N PHE A 85 19.00 -20.46 2.41
CA PHE A 85 17.58 -20.50 2.07
C PHE A 85 17.20 -21.76 1.27
N ALA A 86 18.06 -22.17 0.30
CA ALA A 86 17.82 -23.38 -0.49
C ALA A 86 17.87 -24.66 0.37
N GLN A 87 18.64 -24.67 1.48
CA GLN A 87 18.71 -25.81 2.39
C GLN A 87 17.42 -26.04 3.19
N LEU A 88 16.60 -24.99 3.38
CA LEU A 88 15.29 -25.12 4.03
C LEU A 88 14.34 -26.03 3.25
N GLY A 89 14.55 -26.14 1.93
CA GLY A 89 13.72 -26.99 1.09
C GLY A 89 12.29 -26.50 0.94
N LYS A 90 11.39 -27.45 0.66
CA LYS A 90 9.95 -27.17 0.60
C LYS A 90 9.35 -27.24 1.99
N TRP A 91 8.36 -26.37 2.23
CA TRP A 91 7.59 -26.43 3.46
C TRP A 91 6.93 -27.82 3.66
N ASP A 92 7.29 -28.49 4.74
CA ASP A 92 6.80 -29.81 5.15
C ASP A 92 5.94 -29.77 6.42
N GLY A 93 5.78 -28.61 7.02
CA GLY A 93 4.97 -28.39 8.21
C GLY A 93 3.46 -28.39 7.94
N ALA A 94 2.69 -28.30 9.01
CA ALA A 94 1.24 -28.22 8.93
C ALA A 94 0.78 -27.00 8.11
N ARG A 95 -0.22 -27.21 7.27
CA ARG A 95 -0.90 -26.12 6.52
C ARG A 95 -2.25 -25.84 7.17
N PRO A 96 -2.68 -24.58 7.24
CA PRO A 96 -4.02 -24.29 7.70
C PRO A 96 -5.04 -25.01 6.81
N PRO A 97 -6.11 -25.56 7.41
CA PRO A 97 -7.17 -26.17 6.61
C PRO A 97 -7.80 -25.13 5.70
N PHE A 98 -8.21 -25.55 4.50
CA PHE A 98 -9.00 -24.68 3.64
C PHE A 98 -10.34 -24.40 4.33
N THR A 99 -10.56 -23.12 4.65
CA THR A 99 -11.83 -22.68 5.20
C THR A 99 -12.68 -22.18 4.02
N SER A 100 -13.85 -22.77 3.83
CA SER A 100 -14.80 -22.26 2.83
C SER A 100 -15.21 -20.85 3.22
N ILE A 101 -15.06 -19.92 2.28
CA ILE A 101 -15.49 -18.54 2.48
C ILE A 101 -17.01 -18.52 2.34
N THR A 102 -17.70 -18.18 3.43
CA THR A 102 -19.12 -17.84 3.34
C THR A 102 -19.23 -16.48 2.65
N ALA A 103 -20.06 -16.40 1.62
CA ALA A 103 -20.32 -15.13 0.95
C ALA A 103 -20.84 -14.12 1.99
N ALA A 104 -20.21 -12.95 2.03
CA ALA A 104 -20.71 -11.86 2.85
C ALA A 104 -22.14 -11.51 2.41
N SER A 105 -23.02 -11.22 3.37
CA SER A 105 -24.34 -10.70 3.05
C SER A 105 -24.18 -9.36 2.32
N SER A 106 -24.92 -9.15 1.23
CA SER A 106 -24.94 -7.88 0.54
C SER A 106 -25.46 -6.79 1.50
N HIS A 107 -24.75 -5.66 1.57
CA HIS A 107 -25.26 -4.49 2.27
C HIS A 107 -26.50 -3.95 1.55
N LYS A 108 -27.55 -3.66 2.31
CA LYS A 108 -28.68 -2.88 1.78
C LYS A 108 -28.36 -1.41 1.97
N VAL A 109 -28.28 -0.71 0.86
CA VAL A 109 -28.04 0.74 0.85
C VAL A 109 -29.35 1.46 1.07
N SER A 110 -29.37 2.45 1.95
CA SER A 110 -30.55 3.25 2.26
C SER A 110 -30.22 4.74 2.41
N GLY A 111 -31.10 5.63 1.99
CA GLY A 111 -30.90 7.07 2.11
C GLY A 111 -29.58 7.54 1.47
N ASN A 112 -28.76 8.20 2.27
CA ASN A 112 -27.46 8.73 1.82
C ASN A 112 -26.31 7.73 1.92
N GLU A 113 -26.57 6.47 2.23
CA GLU A 113 -25.53 5.44 2.22
C GLU A 113 -25.10 5.08 0.81
N ALA A 114 -23.86 4.67 0.66
CA ALA A 114 -23.30 4.14 -0.56
C ALA A 114 -22.23 3.09 -0.26
N ILE A 115 -22.00 2.19 -1.20
CA ILE A 115 -20.91 1.23 -1.14
C ILE A 115 -19.68 1.86 -1.79
N ILE A 116 -18.55 1.88 -1.07
CA ILE A 116 -17.28 2.31 -1.64
C ILE A 116 -16.85 1.35 -2.73
N THR A 117 -16.61 1.88 -3.91
CA THR A 117 -15.83 1.22 -4.95
C THR A 117 -14.51 1.97 -5.11
N SER A 118 -13.40 1.26 -5.14
CA SER A 118 -12.10 1.93 -5.10
C SER A 118 -11.02 1.09 -5.73
N TRP A 119 -10.17 1.72 -6.56
CA TRP A 119 -8.92 1.16 -7.04
C TRP A 119 -7.84 2.23 -7.13
N ARG A 120 -6.60 1.80 -7.25
CA ARG A 120 -5.46 2.71 -7.42
C ARG A 120 -5.46 3.31 -8.82
N ARG A 121 -5.13 4.58 -8.91
CA ARG A 121 -4.81 5.21 -10.19
C ARG A 121 -3.39 4.87 -10.62
N LEU A 122 -3.10 5.01 -11.91
CA LEU A 122 -1.78 4.78 -12.47
C LEU A 122 -0.73 5.70 -11.84
N LEU A 123 -1.07 6.98 -11.67
CA LEU A 123 -0.27 7.97 -10.95
C LEU A 123 -0.98 8.29 -9.64
N ASP A 124 -0.45 7.77 -8.55
CA ASP A 124 -1.00 7.90 -7.20
C ASP A 124 0.08 8.31 -6.17
N GLU A 125 -0.23 8.21 -4.89
CA GLU A 125 0.72 8.49 -3.79
C GLU A 125 1.53 7.23 -3.39
N GLY A 126 1.75 6.31 -4.32
CA GLY A 126 2.57 5.12 -4.09
C GLY A 126 4.04 5.43 -3.90
N THR A 127 4.72 4.64 -3.08
CA THR A 127 6.15 4.82 -2.74
C THR A 127 7.07 4.81 -3.96
N LEU A 128 6.70 4.08 -5.03
CA LEU A 128 7.48 4.05 -6.28
C LEU A 128 7.40 5.35 -7.10
N GLN A 129 6.47 6.24 -6.76
CA GLN A 129 6.30 7.54 -7.41
C GLN A 129 6.70 8.70 -6.50
N ALA A 130 7.12 8.41 -5.28
CA ALA A 130 7.57 9.43 -4.34
C ALA A 130 8.83 10.14 -4.87
N GLY A 131 8.78 11.47 -4.90
CA GLY A 131 9.88 12.31 -5.39
C GLY A 131 9.92 12.49 -6.92
N GLU A 132 8.93 11.96 -7.67
CA GLU A 132 8.84 12.17 -9.13
C GLU A 132 7.85 13.30 -9.47
N ASP A 133 8.34 14.53 -9.36
CA ASP A 133 7.50 15.74 -9.49
C ASP A 133 7.03 15.98 -10.94
N ASN A 134 7.84 15.62 -11.93
CA ASN A 134 7.51 15.84 -13.34
C ASN A 134 6.32 14.98 -13.79
N LEU A 135 6.36 13.68 -13.47
CA LEU A 135 5.26 12.76 -13.78
C LEU A 135 4.03 13.06 -12.92
N ALA A 136 4.24 13.47 -11.67
CA ALA A 136 3.18 13.87 -10.75
C ALA A 136 2.33 15.02 -11.32
N GLY A 137 2.92 15.95 -12.08
CA GLY A 137 2.22 17.04 -12.75
C GLY A 137 1.18 16.58 -13.79
N THR A 138 1.25 15.33 -14.25
CA THR A 138 0.31 14.77 -15.23
C THR A 138 -0.83 13.97 -14.60
N ARG A 139 -0.93 13.94 -13.26
CA ARG A 139 -1.99 13.24 -12.54
C ARG A 139 -3.37 13.79 -12.89
N ARG A 140 -4.34 12.89 -13.00
CA ARG A 140 -5.74 13.30 -13.10
C ARG A 140 -6.23 13.86 -11.76
N PRO A 141 -7.13 14.85 -11.75
CA PRO A 141 -7.73 15.38 -10.52
C PRO A 141 -8.34 14.28 -9.66
N THR A 142 -8.20 14.39 -8.35
CA THR A 142 -8.83 13.49 -7.40
C THR A 142 -10.32 13.85 -7.29
N ILE A 143 -11.19 12.93 -7.63
CA ILE A 143 -12.64 13.11 -7.69
C ILE A 143 -13.37 11.92 -7.08
N ALA A 144 -14.62 12.14 -6.68
CA ALA A 144 -15.55 11.08 -6.36
C ALA A 144 -16.55 10.92 -7.50
N VAL A 145 -16.80 9.68 -7.94
CA VAL A 145 -17.77 9.38 -9.01
C VAL A 145 -19.05 8.85 -8.39
N ILE A 146 -20.19 9.38 -8.82
CA ILE A 146 -21.53 8.93 -8.44
C ILE A 146 -22.43 8.81 -9.69
N SER A 147 -23.49 8.00 -9.57
CA SER A 147 -24.46 7.85 -10.67
C SER A 147 -25.30 9.11 -10.88
N PRO A 148 -25.91 9.29 -12.05
CA PRO A 148 -26.86 10.36 -12.31
C PRO A 148 -28.07 10.32 -11.36
N GLN A 149 -28.58 9.14 -11.03
CA GLN A 149 -29.70 8.98 -10.10
C GLN A 149 -29.33 9.45 -8.68
N ARG A 150 -28.16 9.06 -8.20
CA ARG A 150 -27.66 9.51 -6.88
C ARG A 150 -27.38 11.01 -6.87
N ALA A 151 -26.80 11.54 -7.92
CA ALA A 151 -26.54 12.96 -8.08
C ALA A 151 -27.84 13.77 -7.99
N ALA A 152 -28.89 13.34 -8.67
CA ALA A 152 -30.22 13.95 -8.61
C ALA A 152 -30.82 13.89 -7.18
N ALA A 153 -30.73 12.74 -6.52
CA ALA A 153 -31.22 12.55 -5.14
C ALA A 153 -30.51 13.44 -4.14
N LEU A 154 -29.20 13.70 -4.33
CA LEU A 154 -28.40 14.56 -3.45
C LEU A 154 -28.42 16.05 -3.85
N GLY A 155 -29.02 16.40 -4.98
CA GLY A 155 -28.99 17.76 -5.54
C GLY A 155 -27.57 18.21 -5.92
N VAL A 156 -26.76 17.32 -6.52
CA VAL A 156 -25.35 17.50 -6.82
C VAL A 156 -25.14 17.47 -8.33
N GLN A 157 -24.23 18.29 -8.82
CA GLN A 157 -23.74 18.29 -10.20
C GLN A 157 -22.23 18.02 -10.23
N SER A 158 -21.71 17.67 -11.41
CA SER A 158 -20.26 17.54 -11.59
C SER A 158 -19.54 18.84 -11.22
N GLY A 159 -18.54 18.75 -10.37
CA GLY A 159 -17.78 19.88 -9.81
C GLY A 159 -18.21 20.28 -8.39
N ASP A 160 -19.43 19.95 -7.94
CA ASP A 160 -19.86 20.16 -6.55
C ASP A 160 -19.02 19.32 -5.57
N GLN A 161 -18.91 19.79 -4.33
CA GLN A 161 -18.18 19.04 -3.32
C GLN A 161 -19.08 17.96 -2.69
N LEU A 162 -18.56 16.74 -2.64
CA LEU A 162 -19.15 15.61 -1.94
C LEU A 162 -18.36 15.31 -0.69
N ARG A 163 -19.04 15.15 0.42
CA ARG A 163 -18.48 14.58 1.65
C ARG A 163 -18.86 13.11 1.76
N ILE A 164 -17.84 12.26 1.79
CA ILE A 164 -17.92 10.81 2.01
C ILE A 164 -17.42 10.56 3.43
N SER A 165 -18.22 9.96 4.29
CA SER A 165 -17.90 9.82 5.71
C SER A 165 -18.42 8.54 6.33
N ASN A 166 -17.80 8.16 7.45
CA ASN A 166 -18.29 7.14 8.37
C ASN A 166 -17.88 7.51 9.81
N SER A 167 -17.98 6.57 10.76
CA SER A 167 -17.61 6.78 12.16
C SER A 167 -16.13 7.09 12.40
N HIS A 168 -15.24 6.83 11.43
CA HIS A 168 -13.80 7.01 11.56
C HIS A 168 -13.33 8.36 11.01
N GLY A 169 -14.02 8.92 10.01
CA GLY A 169 -13.59 10.18 9.42
C GLY A 169 -14.41 10.61 8.20
N SER A 170 -13.86 11.55 7.45
CA SER A 170 -14.49 12.05 6.23
C SER A 170 -13.46 12.43 5.17
N ILE A 171 -13.85 12.25 3.90
CA ILE A 171 -13.13 12.68 2.71
C ILE A 171 -14.06 13.61 1.93
N THR A 172 -13.55 14.76 1.49
CA THR A 172 -14.32 15.70 0.66
C THR A 172 -13.63 15.83 -0.70
N LEU A 173 -14.38 15.55 -1.78
CA LEU A 173 -13.89 15.55 -3.16
C LEU A 173 -14.90 16.20 -4.10
N ALA A 174 -14.41 16.74 -5.21
CA ALA A 174 -15.29 17.16 -6.29
C ALA A 174 -16.02 15.95 -6.90
N ALA A 175 -17.32 16.10 -7.11
CA ALA A 175 -18.14 15.09 -7.76
C ALA A 175 -17.85 15.01 -9.26
N LEU A 176 -17.88 13.81 -9.81
CA LEU A 176 -18.07 13.55 -11.23
C LEU A 176 -19.29 12.65 -11.39
N VAL A 177 -20.24 13.07 -12.19
CA VAL A 177 -21.45 12.29 -12.46
C VAL A 177 -21.22 11.45 -13.72
N GLU A 178 -21.21 10.13 -13.54
CA GLU A 178 -20.91 9.15 -14.58
C GLU A 178 -21.83 7.92 -14.42
N ASP A 179 -21.90 7.11 -15.46
CA ASP A 179 -22.70 5.87 -15.45
C ASP A 179 -22.01 4.79 -14.59
N ILE A 180 -22.35 4.78 -13.31
CA ILE A 180 -21.97 3.74 -12.34
C ILE A 180 -23.22 3.25 -11.60
N HIS A 181 -23.11 2.15 -10.85
CA HIS A 181 -24.22 1.63 -10.05
C HIS A 181 -24.72 2.65 -9.03
N ASP A 182 -26.04 2.78 -8.88
CA ASP A 182 -26.67 3.81 -8.05
C ASP A 182 -26.30 3.71 -6.56
N ASP A 183 -26.05 2.51 -6.07
CA ASP A 183 -25.62 2.27 -4.70
C ASP A 183 -24.13 2.51 -4.46
N ALA A 184 -23.35 2.79 -5.50
CA ALA A 184 -21.92 2.95 -5.41
C ALA A 184 -21.49 4.43 -5.32
N VAL A 185 -20.38 4.65 -4.64
CA VAL A 185 -19.53 5.82 -4.78
C VAL A 185 -18.11 5.34 -5.10
N TRP A 186 -17.54 5.83 -6.20
CA TRP A 186 -16.15 5.55 -6.49
C TRP A 186 -15.26 6.70 -6.07
N LEU A 187 -14.13 6.35 -5.43
CA LEU A 187 -13.06 7.28 -5.14
C LEU A 187 -11.69 6.58 -5.26
N PRO A 188 -10.62 7.30 -5.63
CA PRO A 188 -9.32 6.68 -5.79
C PRO A 188 -8.79 6.20 -4.43
N ARG A 189 -8.13 5.04 -4.45
CA ARG A 189 -7.69 4.34 -3.23
C ARG A 189 -6.50 5.01 -2.54
N ASN A 190 -5.63 5.66 -3.30
CA ASN A 190 -4.38 6.22 -2.77
C ASN A 190 -3.95 7.42 -3.61
N SER A 191 -4.71 8.50 -3.53
CA SER A 191 -4.43 9.76 -4.24
C SER A 191 -4.47 10.93 -3.27
N ILE A 192 -3.91 12.07 -3.66
CA ILE A 192 -3.95 13.29 -2.86
C ILE A 192 -5.41 13.60 -2.48
N GLY A 193 -5.69 13.73 -1.19
CA GLY A 193 -7.03 13.98 -0.66
C GLY A 193 -7.97 12.76 -0.65
N SER A 194 -7.53 11.60 -1.11
CA SER A 194 -8.32 10.36 -1.09
C SER A 194 -7.49 9.15 -0.68
N THR A 195 -7.56 8.82 0.60
CA THR A 195 -6.94 7.65 1.22
C THR A 195 -7.97 6.92 2.09
N PRO A 196 -8.98 6.24 1.49
CA PRO A 196 -10.10 5.66 2.21
C PRO A 196 -9.70 4.75 3.38
N LEU A 197 -8.66 3.92 3.17
CA LEU A 197 -8.19 3.03 4.23
C LEU A 197 -7.65 3.79 5.43
N GLN A 198 -6.85 4.84 5.23
CA GLN A 198 -6.26 5.62 6.32
C GLN A 198 -7.28 6.57 6.98
N THR A 199 -8.13 7.21 6.16
CA THR A 199 -9.04 8.25 6.64
C THR A 199 -10.36 7.70 7.17
N LEU A 200 -10.90 6.67 6.52
CA LEU A 200 -12.20 6.10 6.84
C LEU A 200 -12.09 4.70 7.45
N ASN A 201 -10.90 4.12 7.52
CA ASN A 201 -10.70 2.69 7.81
C ASN A 201 -11.64 1.81 6.95
N ALA A 202 -11.83 2.19 5.69
CA ALA A 202 -12.77 1.57 4.76
C ALA A 202 -12.07 1.06 3.51
N VAL A 203 -12.54 -0.07 3.02
CA VAL A 203 -12.07 -0.73 1.79
C VAL A 203 -13.21 -0.87 0.78
N HIS A 204 -12.86 -1.36 -0.41
CA HIS A 204 -13.85 -1.68 -1.43
C HIS A 204 -14.93 -2.63 -0.88
N GLY A 205 -16.18 -2.25 -1.01
CA GLY A 205 -17.34 -3.00 -0.50
C GLY A 205 -17.95 -2.45 0.80
N ASP A 206 -17.26 -1.58 1.53
CA ASP A 206 -17.76 -1.02 2.79
C ASP A 206 -18.80 0.07 2.56
N LEU A 207 -19.68 0.24 3.55
CA LEU A 207 -20.69 1.30 3.57
C LEU A 207 -20.11 2.62 4.07
N VAL A 208 -20.53 3.69 3.41
CA VAL A 208 -20.25 5.08 3.79
C VAL A 208 -21.48 5.95 3.60
N THR A 209 -21.50 7.11 4.22
CA THR A 209 -22.50 8.15 3.99
C THR A 209 -21.96 9.16 2.99
N VAL A 210 -22.76 9.49 1.98
CA VAL A 210 -22.43 10.47 0.91
C VAL A 210 -23.44 11.61 0.97
N VAL A 211 -22.95 12.83 1.12
CA VAL A 211 -23.77 14.04 1.13
C VAL A 211 -23.11 15.17 0.36
N LYS A 212 -23.86 16.14 -0.09
CA LYS A 212 -23.32 17.41 -0.57
C LYS A 212 -22.61 18.10 0.57
N ALA A 213 -21.38 18.59 0.33
CA ALA A 213 -20.56 19.27 1.35
C ALA A 213 -20.90 20.75 1.49
#